data_4a9e9ed21fb55cc15e67b2117c365fe9
#
_entry.id   4a9e9ed21fb55cc15e67b2117c365fe9
#
_cell.length_a   1.000
_cell.length_b   1.000
_cell.length_c   1.000
_cell.angle_alpha   90.00
_cell.angle_beta   90.00
_cell.angle_gamma   90.00
#
_symmetry.space_group_name_H-M   'P 1'
#
loop_
_entity.id
_entity.type
_entity.pdbx_description
1 polymer ?
#
loop_
_entity_poly.entity_id
_entity_poly.type
_entity_poly.pdbx_seq_one_letter_code
_entity_poly.pdbx_strand_id
1 'polypeptide(L)'
;VLLEANLDDQTGETLGYVMQLLLAAGALDVYFTPIQMKKNRPATKLSVLVAATAREQFVQLLLAHTSTIGVRYQTWQRTVMQRHFEQVT
;
A
#
# COMPACT_ATOMS: atom_id res chain seq x y z
N VAL A 1 7.83 -4.54 4.11
CA VAL A 1 7.98 -3.14 3.68
C VAL A 1 6.61 -2.58 3.34
N LEU A 2 6.30 -1.45 3.90
CA LEU A 2 5.07 -0.73 3.59
C LEU A 2 5.37 0.35 2.56
N LEU A 3 4.69 0.29 1.43
CA LEU A 3 4.76 1.31 0.40
C LEU A 3 3.53 2.20 0.53
N GLU A 4 3.72 3.49 0.36
CA GLU A 4 2.62 4.45 0.42
C GLU A 4 2.71 5.43 -0.72
N ALA A 5 1.56 5.76 -1.28
CA ALA A 5 1.45 6.78 -2.31
C ALA A 5 0.16 7.55 -2.12
N ASN A 6 0.24 8.85 -2.28
CA ASN A 6 -0.96 9.69 -2.24
C ASN A 6 -1.48 9.84 -3.66
N LEU A 7 -2.74 9.49 -3.86
CA LEU A 7 -3.38 9.55 -5.16
C LEU A 7 -4.42 10.66 -5.14
N ASP A 8 -4.32 11.56 -6.11
CA ASP A 8 -5.36 12.56 -6.29
C ASP A 8 -6.62 11.87 -6.76
N ASP A 9 -7.71 12.55 -6.60
CA ASP A 9 -9.05 12.21 -7.05
C ASP A 9 -9.13 11.01 -8.01
N GLN A 10 -9.42 9.84 -7.45
CA GLN A 10 -9.54 8.59 -8.21
C GLN A 10 -10.95 8.07 -8.11
N THR A 11 -11.44 7.48 -9.19
CA THR A 11 -12.73 6.82 -9.15
C THR A 11 -12.63 5.49 -8.42
N GLY A 12 -13.77 5.01 -7.92
CA GLY A 12 -13.80 3.70 -7.28
C GLY A 12 -13.37 2.58 -8.21
N GLU A 13 -13.70 2.71 -9.51
CA GLU A 13 -13.28 1.71 -10.50
C GLU A 13 -11.76 1.67 -10.64
N THR A 14 -11.13 2.84 -10.70
CA THR A 14 -9.68 2.92 -10.80
C THR A 14 -9.01 2.33 -9.59
N LEU A 15 -9.52 2.66 -8.39
CA LEU A 15 -8.95 2.12 -7.16
C LEU A 15 -9.12 0.61 -7.09
N GLY A 16 -10.29 0.10 -7.50
CA GLY A 16 -10.53 -1.33 -7.54
C GLY A 16 -9.59 -2.06 -8.48
N TYR A 17 -9.35 -1.49 -9.65
CA TYR A 17 -8.42 -2.05 -10.62
C TYR A 17 -7.00 -2.13 -10.04
N VAL A 18 -6.55 -1.03 -9.43
CA VAL A 18 -5.22 -0.98 -8.85
C VAL A 18 -5.07 -2.02 -7.73
N MET A 19 -6.09 -2.14 -6.87
CA MET A 19 -6.05 -3.13 -5.80
C MET A 19 -5.91 -4.54 -6.35
N GLN A 20 -6.71 -4.89 -7.36
CA GLN A 20 -6.64 -6.22 -7.96
C GLN A 20 -5.29 -6.47 -8.60
N LEU A 21 -4.75 -5.47 -9.28
CA LEU A 21 -3.44 -5.57 -9.90
C LEU A 21 -2.36 -5.87 -8.87
N LEU A 22 -2.38 -5.15 -7.77
CA LEU A 22 -1.36 -5.32 -6.74
C LEU A 22 -1.48 -6.65 -6.01
N LEU A 23 -2.70 -7.08 -5.71
CA LEU A 23 -2.91 -8.37 -5.07
C LEU A 23 -2.49 -9.51 -6.00
N ALA A 24 -2.81 -9.39 -7.28
CA ALA A 24 -2.41 -10.40 -8.26
C ALA A 24 -0.89 -10.47 -8.42
N ALA A 25 -0.20 -9.35 -8.20
CA ALA A 25 1.26 -9.31 -8.28
C ALA A 25 1.93 -9.87 -7.01
N GLY A 26 1.16 -10.17 -5.98
CA GLY A 26 1.70 -10.79 -4.77
C GLY A 26 1.81 -9.89 -3.56
N ALA A 27 1.12 -8.76 -3.54
CA ALA A 27 1.11 -7.91 -2.36
C ALA A 27 0.53 -8.67 -1.17
N LEU A 28 1.11 -8.46 -0.01
CA LEU A 28 0.64 -9.10 1.21
C LEU A 28 -0.64 -8.46 1.72
N ASP A 29 -0.79 -7.16 1.49
CA ASP A 29 -1.99 -6.43 1.87
C ASP A 29 -2.05 -5.15 1.06
N VAL A 30 -3.26 -4.70 0.75
CA VAL A 30 -3.49 -3.45 0.03
C VAL A 30 -4.70 -2.78 0.66
N TYR A 31 -4.56 -1.50 1.01
CA TYR A 31 -5.71 -0.77 1.52
C TYR A 31 -5.62 0.69 1.16
N PHE A 32 -6.77 1.35 1.20
CA PHE A 32 -6.90 2.76 0.88
C PHE A 32 -7.36 3.51 2.12
N THR A 33 -6.82 4.70 2.29
CA THR A 33 -7.22 5.58 3.38
C THR A 33 -7.60 6.93 2.78
N PRO A 34 -8.82 7.41 3.02
CA PRO A 34 -9.18 8.77 2.61
C PRO A 34 -8.33 9.77 3.38
N ILE A 35 -7.79 10.74 2.65
CA ILE A 35 -7.00 11.81 3.26
C ILE A 35 -7.44 13.13 2.69
N GLN A 36 -7.05 14.20 3.36
CA GLN A 36 -7.32 15.55 2.92
C GLN A 36 -5.99 16.25 2.70
N MET A 37 -5.79 16.73 1.49
CA MET A 37 -4.56 17.39 1.13
C MET A 37 -4.72 18.90 1.25
N LYS A 38 -3.68 19.64 0.91
CA LYS A 38 -3.70 21.10 0.96
C LYS A 38 -4.89 21.64 0.20
N LYS A 39 -5.41 22.79 0.65
CA LYS A 39 -6.55 23.46 0.05
C LYS A 39 -7.82 22.63 0.04
N ASN A 40 -7.97 21.80 1.08
CA ASN A 40 -9.16 20.95 1.25
C ASN A 40 -9.43 20.01 0.09
N ARG A 41 -8.39 19.57 -0.61
CA ARG A 41 -8.59 18.62 -1.68
C ARG A 41 -8.61 17.20 -1.15
N PRO A 42 -9.67 16.45 -1.43
CA PRO A 42 -9.69 15.05 -1.04
C PRO A 42 -8.72 14.24 -1.90
N ALA A 43 -8.16 13.23 -1.28
CA ALA A 43 -7.26 12.32 -1.95
C ALA A 43 -7.34 10.96 -1.26
N THR A 44 -6.63 9.99 -1.81
CA THR A 44 -6.59 8.66 -1.24
C THR A 44 -5.14 8.27 -1.03
N LYS A 45 -4.83 7.79 0.17
CA LYS A 45 -3.53 7.20 0.42
C LYS A 45 -3.64 5.71 0.13
N LEU A 46 -2.83 5.26 -0.79
CA LEU A 46 -2.70 3.84 -1.12
C LEU A 46 -1.58 3.25 -0.28
N SER A 47 -1.88 2.18 0.43
CA SER A 47 -0.90 1.49 1.27
C SER A 47 -0.77 0.06 0.78
N VAL A 48 0.46 -0.37 0.53
CA VAL A 48 0.75 -1.70 0.02
C VAL A 48 1.82 -2.34 0.87
N LEU A 49 1.50 -3.46 1.47
CA LEU A 49 2.47 -4.22 2.24
C LEU A 49 3.05 -5.30 1.35
N VAL A 50 4.37 -5.32 1.21
CA VAL A 50 5.05 -6.27 0.33
C VAL A 50 6.26 -6.85 1.03
N ALA A 51 6.73 -7.99 0.52
CA ALA A 51 7.99 -8.55 0.97
C ALA A 51 9.13 -7.61 0.57
N ALA A 52 10.17 -7.53 1.41
CA ALA A 52 11.28 -6.62 1.14
C ALA A 52 11.94 -6.89 -0.20
N THR A 53 12.00 -8.15 -0.62
CA THR A 53 12.60 -8.53 -1.90
C THR A 53 11.79 -8.08 -3.11
N ALA A 54 10.52 -7.74 -2.91
CA ALA A 54 9.63 -7.31 -3.99
C ALA A 54 9.44 -5.80 -4.04
N ARG A 55 10.12 -5.05 -3.19
CA ARG A 55 9.90 -3.62 -3.07
C ARG A 55 10.01 -2.89 -4.40
N GLU A 56 11.10 -3.12 -5.13
CA GLU A 56 11.36 -2.40 -6.36
C GLU A 56 10.32 -2.71 -7.44
N GLN A 57 9.91 -3.97 -7.52
CA GLN A 57 8.85 -4.37 -8.44
C GLN A 57 7.56 -3.60 -8.18
N PHE A 58 7.17 -3.47 -6.92
CA PHE A 58 5.93 -2.78 -6.59
C PHE A 58 6.05 -1.27 -6.73
N VAL A 59 7.22 -0.69 -6.47
CA VAL A 59 7.44 0.72 -6.76
C VAL A 59 7.20 1.00 -8.24
N GLN A 60 7.75 0.16 -9.11
CA GLN A 60 7.56 0.34 -10.55
C GLN A 60 6.10 0.15 -10.97
N LEU A 61 5.40 -0.81 -10.36
CA LEU A 61 3.98 -0.99 -10.64
C LEU A 61 3.17 0.24 -10.26
N LEU A 62 3.45 0.80 -9.11
CA LEU A 62 2.72 1.99 -8.66
C LEU A 62 2.99 3.19 -9.56
N LEU A 63 4.23 3.39 -9.95
CA LEU A 63 4.58 4.50 -10.83
C LEU A 63 3.98 4.34 -12.22
N ALA A 64 3.83 3.10 -12.69
CA ALA A 64 3.30 2.83 -14.02
C ALA A 64 1.78 2.90 -14.09
N HIS A 65 1.09 2.56 -13.00
CA HIS A 65 -0.37 2.35 -13.02
C HIS A 65 -1.16 3.32 -12.18
N THR A 66 -0.51 4.30 -11.57
CA THR A 66 -1.21 5.32 -10.78
C THR A 66 -0.74 6.70 -11.19
N SER A 67 -1.45 7.71 -10.71
CA SER A 67 -1.11 9.09 -11.00
C SER A 67 -0.04 9.64 -10.06
N THR A 68 0.44 8.82 -9.13
CA THR A 68 1.46 9.28 -8.19
C THR A 68 2.78 9.53 -8.92
N ILE A 69 3.50 10.56 -8.49
CA ILE A 69 4.82 10.85 -9.01
C ILE A 69 5.92 10.39 -8.04
N GLY A 70 5.52 9.84 -6.89
CA GLY A 70 6.47 9.38 -5.90
C GLY A 70 5.85 8.35 -4.99
N VAL A 71 6.67 7.41 -4.59
CA VAL A 71 6.28 6.38 -3.64
C VAL A 71 7.26 6.44 -2.48
N ARG A 72 6.75 6.57 -1.27
CA ARG A 72 7.58 6.46 -0.08
C ARG A 72 7.44 5.09 0.52
N TYR A 73 8.43 4.66 1.23
CA TYR A 73 8.38 3.35 1.85
C TYR A 73 9.09 3.37 3.19
N GLN A 74 8.74 2.40 4.02
CA GLN A 74 9.42 2.18 5.27
C GLN A 74 9.39 0.70 5.58
N THR A 75 10.40 0.25 6.29
CA THR A 75 10.49 -1.13 6.73
C THR A 75 9.90 -1.21 8.12
N TRP A 76 8.89 -2.05 8.27
CA TRP A 76 8.26 -2.28 9.56
C TRP A 76 8.71 -3.61 10.09
N GLN A 77 9.14 -3.61 11.32
CA GLN A 77 9.33 -4.85 12.04
C GLN A 77 8.01 -5.23 12.68
N ARG A 78 7.58 -6.44 12.43
CA ARG A 78 6.35 -6.94 12.99
C ARG A 78 6.67 -7.94 14.07
N THR A 79 6.12 -7.70 15.24
CA THR A 79 6.09 -8.72 16.27
C THR A 79 4.75 -9.40 16.18
N VAL A 80 4.77 -10.64 15.72
CA VAL A 80 3.54 -11.41 15.62
C VAL A 80 3.33 -12.07 16.97
N MET A 81 2.15 -11.83 17.54
CA MET A 81 1.84 -12.45 18.83
C MET A 81 1.77 -13.95 18.65
N GLN A 82 2.59 -14.65 19.45
CA GLN A 82 2.55 -16.09 19.47
C GLN A 82 1.37 -16.54 20.31
N ARG A 83 0.61 -17.42 19.79
CA ARG A 83 -0.61 -17.85 20.45
C ARG A 83 -0.47 -19.16 21.18
N HIS A 84 0.63 -19.56 21.38
CA HIS A 84 0.87 -20.84 22.03
C HIS A 84 1.52 -20.69 23.36
N PHE A 85 1.26 -19.54 23.10
CA PHE A 85 1.65 -19.26 23.64
C PHE A 85 1.70 -19.37 24.49
N GLU A 86 1.45 -19.32 24.47
CA GLU A 86 1.35 -19.18 24.71
C GLU A 86 1.81 -19.42 25.07
N GLN A 87 1.91 -19.50 25.17
CA GLN A 87 2.31 -19.65 25.17
C GLN A 87 2.94 -19.49 25.62
N VAL A 88 3.07 -19.27 25.69
CA VAL A 88 3.59 -19.15 25.81
C VAL A 88 3.95 -19.32 26.37
N THR A 89 4.31 -19.54 26.69
CA THR A 89 4.44 -19.78 26.76
C THR A 89 4.44 -19.89 27.27
#